data_c731cd8a39211b4a809fa77236f52cfd
#
_entry.id   c731cd8a39211b4a809fa77236f52cfd
#
_cell.length_a   1.000
_cell.length_b   1.000
_cell.length_c   1.000
_cell.angle_alpha   90.00
_cell.angle_beta   90.00
_cell.angle_gamma   90.00
#
_symmetry.space_group_name_H-M   'P 1'
#
loop_
_entity.id
_entity.type
_entity.pdbx_description
1 polymer ?
#
loop_
_entity_poly.entity_id
_entity_poly.type
_entity_poly.pdbx_seq_one_letter_code
_entity_poly.pdbx_strand_id
1 'polypeptide(L)'
;MMLMVSVQNLKEAQEAMKGRADIIDVKNLQEALVGAAKPEIFAAVRDAVPEEIHAALTLGVVPNQEGTVAMAVWAAGRMNATSVKV
;
A
#
# COMPACT_ATOMS: atom_id res chain seq x y z
N MET A 1 -18.24 6.26 9.31
CA MET A 1 -17.25 5.18 9.52
C MET A 1 -16.44 4.97 8.25
N MET A 2 -15.12 4.81 8.40
CA MET A 2 -14.24 4.52 7.27
C MET A 2 -13.85 3.06 7.29
N LEU A 3 -13.84 2.44 6.11
CA LEU A 3 -13.46 1.04 5.94
C LEU A 3 -12.09 0.97 5.27
N MET A 4 -11.11 0.40 5.96
CA MET A 4 -9.79 0.12 5.40
C MET A 4 -9.67 -1.38 5.12
N VAL A 5 -9.25 -1.73 3.91
CA VAL A 5 -9.07 -3.12 3.51
C VAL A 5 -7.61 -3.33 3.10
N SER A 6 -6.97 -4.32 3.70
CA SER A 6 -5.60 -4.71 3.33
C SER A 6 -5.64 -5.65 2.13
N VAL A 7 -4.83 -5.37 1.14
CA VAL A 7 -4.79 -6.14 -0.10
C VAL A 7 -3.36 -6.50 -0.47
N GLN A 8 -3.17 -7.62 -1.15
CA GLN A 8 -1.86 -8.10 -1.56
C GLN A 8 -1.63 -8.00 -3.06
N ASN A 9 -2.68 -7.75 -3.83
CA ASN A 9 -2.57 -7.72 -5.29
C ASN A 9 -3.74 -6.94 -5.90
N LEU A 10 -3.69 -6.78 -7.22
CA LEU A 10 -4.71 -6.04 -7.96
C LEU A 10 -6.11 -6.65 -7.82
N LYS A 11 -6.20 -7.98 -7.87
CA LYS A 11 -7.50 -8.65 -7.78
C LYS A 11 -8.18 -8.35 -6.44
N GLU A 12 -7.42 -8.43 -5.35
CA GLU A 12 -7.94 -8.11 -4.03
C GLU A 12 -8.35 -6.65 -3.92
N ALA A 13 -7.57 -5.74 -4.53
CA ALA A 13 -7.94 -4.33 -4.55
C ALA A 13 -9.25 -4.10 -5.29
N GLN A 14 -9.45 -4.77 -6.41
CA GLN A 14 -10.71 -4.66 -7.17
C GLN A 14 -11.89 -5.16 -6.35
N GLU A 15 -11.73 -6.26 -5.61
CA GLU A 15 -12.78 -6.77 -4.73
C GLU A 15 -13.07 -5.79 -3.58
N ALA A 16 -12.02 -5.20 -3.00
CA ALA A 16 -12.19 -4.20 -1.95
C ALA A 16 -12.96 -2.97 -2.44
N MET A 17 -12.70 -2.54 -3.69
CA MET A 17 -13.42 -1.43 -4.28
C MET A 17 -14.89 -1.76 -4.50
N LYS A 18 -15.21 -2.99 -4.90
CA LYS A 18 -16.61 -3.45 -5.00
C LYS A 18 -17.30 -3.40 -3.65
N GLY A 19 -16.56 -3.66 -2.57
CA GLY A 19 -17.05 -3.57 -1.20
C GLY A 19 -17.09 -2.16 -0.63
N ARG A 20 -16.79 -1.14 -1.45
CA ARG A 20 -16.80 0.28 -1.08
C ARG A 20 -15.80 0.63 0.01
N ALA A 21 -14.58 0.08 -0.10
CA ALA A 21 -13.51 0.46 0.81
C ALA A 21 -13.18 1.95 0.65
N ASP A 22 -12.89 2.60 1.77
CA ASP A 22 -12.46 4.01 1.78
C ASP A 22 -10.95 4.12 1.66
N ILE A 23 -10.23 3.14 2.20
CA ILE A 23 -8.78 3.09 2.19
C ILE A 23 -8.35 1.71 1.72
N ILE A 24 -7.46 1.67 0.75
CA ILE A 24 -6.82 0.44 0.28
C ILE A 24 -5.40 0.44 0.82
N ASP A 25 -5.05 -0.56 1.64
CA ASP A 25 -3.73 -0.69 2.24
C ASP A 25 -2.99 -1.85 1.57
N VAL A 26 -1.95 -1.54 0.81
CA VAL A 26 -1.20 -2.54 0.05
C VAL A 26 -0.05 -3.06 0.89
N LYS A 27 -0.03 -4.37 1.13
CA LYS A 27 1.00 -5.03 1.93
C LYS A 27 1.24 -6.45 1.44
N ASN A 28 2.33 -7.07 1.91
CA ASN A 28 2.66 -8.46 1.60
C ASN A 28 2.51 -9.32 2.86
N LEU A 29 1.36 -9.96 3.01
CA LEU A 29 1.08 -10.79 4.19
C LEU A 29 1.83 -12.11 4.19
N GLN A 30 2.44 -12.49 3.07
CA GLN A 30 3.25 -13.71 3.01
C GLN A 30 4.59 -13.55 3.70
N GLU A 31 5.13 -12.33 3.76
CA GLU A 31 6.37 -12.07 4.49
C GLU A 31 6.12 -11.90 5.98
N ALA A 32 5.14 -11.09 6.34
CA ALA A 32 4.82 -10.79 7.73
C ALA A 32 3.49 -10.04 7.79
N LEU A 33 2.98 -9.86 9.00
CA LEU A 33 1.75 -9.05 9.20
C LEU A 33 1.91 -7.62 8.69
N VAL A 34 3.15 -7.12 8.64
CA VAL A 34 3.47 -5.79 8.12
C VAL A 34 4.53 -5.90 7.03
N GLY A 35 4.40 -6.90 6.16
CA GLY A 35 5.34 -7.10 5.05
C GLY A 35 5.16 -6.08 3.95
N ALA A 36 6.29 -5.70 3.34
CA ALA A 36 6.31 -4.73 2.26
C ALA A 36 5.85 -5.33 0.94
N ALA A 37 4.94 -4.67 0.25
CA ALA A 37 4.55 -5.06 -1.09
C ALA A 37 5.65 -4.68 -2.09
N LYS A 38 5.74 -5.42 -3.19
CA LYS A 38 6.66 -5.07 -4.26
C LYS A 38 6.18 -3.79 -4.95
N PRO A 39 7.11 -2.93 -5.40
CA PRO A 39 6.73 -1.66 -6.04
C PRO A 39 5.79 -1.84 -7.23
N GLU A 40 6.01 -2.84 -8.08
CA GLU A 40 5.16 -3.06 -9.24
C GLU A 40 3.74 -3.46 -8.86
N ILE A 41 3.56 -4.13 -7.71
CA ILE A 41 2.23 -4.47 -7.21
C ILE A 41 1.51 -3.21 -6.74
N PHE A 42 2.20 -2.36 -5.95
CA PHE A 42 1.60 -1.11 -5.51
C PHE A 42 1.24 -0.22 -6.69
N ALA A 43 2.13 -0.10 -7.67
CA ALA A 43 1.88 0.72 -8.85
C ALA A 43 0.63 0.25 -9.61
N ALA A 44 0.47 -1.07 -9.80
CA ALA A 44 -0.70 -1.62 -10.47
C ALA A 44 -1.99 -1.34 -9.69
N VAL A 45 -1.95 -1.48 -8.36
CA VAL A 45 -3.11 -1.19 -7.52
C VAL A 45 -3.44 0.31 -7.59
N ARG A 46 -2.42 1.19 -7.45
CA ARG A 46 -2.65 2.63 -7.49
C ARG A 46 -3.29 3.08 -8.80
N ASP A 47 -2.84 2.52 -9.93
CA ASP A 47 -3.39 2.84 -11.24
C ASP A 47 -4.85 2.41 -11.39
N ALA A 48 -5.23 1.30 -10.77
CA ALA A 48 -6.58 0.75 -10.87
C ALA A 48 -7.56 1.39 -9.90
N VAL A 49 -7.07 1.97 -8.81
CA VAL A 49 -7.91 2.59 -7.79
C VAL A 49 -8.06 4.08 -8.09
N PRO A 50 -9.29 4.64 -8.04
CA PRO A 50 -9.48 6.06 -8.30
C PRO A 50 -8.57 6.93 -7.43
N GLU A 51 -8.08 8.04 -7.99
CA GLU A 51 -7.10 8.89 -7.31
C GLU A 51 -7.62 9.45 -5.99
N GLU A 52 -8.91 9.73 -5.89
CA GLU A 52 -9.52 10.24 -4.68
C GLU A 52 -9.64 9.20 -3.56
N ILE A 53 -9.42 7.91 -3.86
CA ILE A 53 -9.41 6.87 -2.84
C ILE A 53 -8.02 6.80 -2.20
N HIS A 54 -7.99 6.75 -0.88
CA HIS A 54 -6.74 6.68 -0.11
C HIS A 54 -6.07 5.34 -0.36
N ALA A 55 -4.89 5.34 -0.97
CA ALA A 55 -4.07 4.15 -1.17
C ALA A 55 -2.84 4.24 -0.28
N ALA A 56 -2.79 3.38 0.74
CA ALA A 56 -1.68 3.31 1.68
C ALA A 56 -0.72 2.20 1.27
N LEU A 57 0.56 2.42 1.52
CA LEU A 57 1.60 1.43 1.26
C LEU A 57 2.28 1.05 2.57
N THR A 58 2.34 -0.23 2.86
CA THR A 58 3.10 -0.74 3.99
C THR A 58 4.54 -0.99 3.55
N LEU A 59 5.49 -0.37 4.24
CA LEU A 59 6.92 -0.48 3.94
C LEU A 59 7.62 -1.62 4.71
N GLY A 60 6.90 -2.26 5.64
CA GLY A 60 7.47 -3.32 6.45
C GLY A 60 8.21 -2.80 7.67
N VAL A 61 8.83 -3.72 8.41
CA VAL A 61 9.61 -3.37 9.61
C VAL A 61 11.08 -3.30 9.23
N VAL A 62 11.70 -2.12 9.37
CA VAL A 62 13.12 -1.89 9.02
C VAL A 62 13.82 -1.17 10.18
N PRO A 63 14.04 -1.85 11.30
CA PRO A 63 14.64 -1.21 12.46
C PRO A 63 16.07 -0.72 12.15
N ASN A 64 16.40 0.46 12.63
CA ASN A 64 17.74 1.04 12.52
C ASN A 64 18.22 1.22 11.07
N GLN A 65 17.30 1.39 10.13
CA GLN A 65 17.65 1.58 8.72
C GLN A 65 16.99 2.85 8.17
N GLU A 66 17.35 3.99 8.76
CA GLU A 66 16.72 5.27 8.41
C GLU A 66 16.85 5.61 6.93
N GLY A 67 18.03 5.37 6.33
CA GLY A 67 18.24 5.64 4.92
C GLY A 67 17.36 4.78 4.03
N THR A 68 17.19 3.50 4.37
CA THR A 68 16.32 2.60 3.63
C THR A 68 14.87 3.06 3.72
N VAL A 69 14.42 3.43 4.91
CA VAL A 69 13.05 3.93 5.11
C VAL A 69 12.84 5.23 4.33
N ALA A 70 13.80 6.15 4.39
CA ALA A 70 13.69 7.42 3.66
C ALA A 70 13.57 7.21 2.16
N MET A 71 14.37 6.30 1.59
CA MET A 71 14.29 5.98 0.16
C MET A 71 12.94 5.35 -0.19
N ALA A 72 12.45 4.45 0.65
CA ALA A 72 11.16 3.81 0.42
C ALA A 72 10.01 4.81 0.50
N VAL A 73 10.05 5.74 1.45
CA VAL A 73 9.05 6.80 1.55
C VAL A 73 9.08 7.70 0.32
N TRP A 74 10.27 8.06 -0.15
CA TRP A 74 10.42 8.87 -1.35
C TRP A 74 9.82 8.15 -2.57
N ALA A 75 10.16 6.86 -2.73
CA ALA A 75 9.63 6.07 -3.83
C ALA A 75 8.10 5.94 -3.77
N ALA A 76 7.55 5.72 -2.57
CA ALA A 76 6.10 5.64 -2.38
C ALA A 76 5.41 6.94 -2.80
N GLY A 77 5.99 8.09 -2.45
CA GLY A 77 5.47 9.38 -2.88
C GLY A 77 5.47 9.53 -4.39
N ARG A 78 6.52 9.04 -5.06
CA ARG A 78 6.60 9.07 -6.52
C ARG A 78 5.58 8.15 -7.17
N MET A 79 5.14 7.12 -6.48
CA MET A 79 4.10 6.22 -6.96
C MET A 79 2.69 6.68 -6.56
N ASN A 80 2.56 7.90 -6.05
CA ASN A 80 1.29 8.50 -5.66
C ASN A 80 0.60 7.77 -4.50
N ALA A 81 1.37 7.25 -3.55
CA ALA A 81 0.81 6.72 -2.31
C ALA A 81 0.23 7.87 -1.48
N THR A 82 -0.95 7.66 -0.91
CA THR A 82 -1.57 8.67 -0.05
C THR A 82 -0.89 8.69 1.32
N SER A 83 -0.47 7.54 1.81
CA SER A 83 0.27 7.43 3.06
C SER A 83 1.16 6.19 3.04
N VAL A 84 2.10 6.14 3.97
CA VAL A 84 2.98 4.98 4.14
C VAL A 84 2.97 4.57 5.60
N LYS A 85 3.19 3.27 5.86
CA LYS A 85 3.30 2.72 7.20
C LYS A 85 4.61 1.96 7.34
N VAL A 86 5.30 2.16 8.43
CA VAL A 86 6.53 1.45 8.77
C VAL A 86 6.36 0.64 10.03
#